data_4df2fd5df003483516b57a0b02629990
#
_entry.id   4df2fd5df003483516b57a0b02629990
#
_cell.length_a   1.000
_cell.length_b   1.000
_cell.length_c   1.000
_cell.angle_alpha   90.00
_cell.angle_beta   90.00
_cell.angle_gamma   90.00
#
_symmetry.space_group_name_H-M   'P 1'
#
loop_
_entity.id
_entity.type
_entity.pdbx_description
1 polymer ?
#
loop_
_entity_poly.entity_id
_entity_poly.type
_entity_poly.pdbx_seq_one_letter_code
_entity_poly.pdbx_strand_id
1 'polypeptide(L)'
;MPRVLAHVIIVFACAIVRDMWLKVIPLFKNKHFLSLAGNIIMSGLSLVTMIIIYHALTLSDAGIWVFFQSVLILVDTFRSGFITTAFIKFYAGATPARMAEVAGSAWWIGGIITGALLLLNIPSYLLLPYIHDESLVLFIKWAGISYILSFPWFMATCVLQGQQQFDKLLYVRMVNQLSFLAGVALLYFTGTINVLGVLYVYLASNSLTSIYALVMGWTRISTIAKRTQNGIMELFNFGKFSVGTTLISNLFRTSDTFIINFVLNKQAVAIYNLGQTLMQLVEIPLRSFAATGMPELSAAYNQNNRATVIGTMKRYTGTLTVILIPAVILGCIFADLPIYIIGGNKYAGTDAANVFRLFLTFALLYPADRFFALTLDVIHHPKVNFYKVLVMLVANVVFDWLGVTLLGSIYGIAIATVFPVIIGVTIGYRALCKYHPFTIGSVYITGYRQIRIWLKPYFNNKTTNRKLLFNLL
;
A
#
# COMPACT_ATOMS: atom_id res chain seq x y z
N MET A 1 17.99 40.98 -23.80
CA MET A 1 18.56 40.09 -22.77
C MET A 1 17.61 39.03 -22.22
N PRO A 2 16.33 39.26 -21.84
CA PRO A 2 15.52 38.19 -21.23
C PRO A 2 15.20 37.00 -22.13
N ARG A 3 15.08 37.21 -23.46
CA ARG A 3 14.79 36.11 -24.41
C ARG A 3 15.97 35.13 -24.63
N VAL A 4 17.21 35.62 -24.55
CA VAL A 4 18.42 34.79 -24.69
C VAL A 4 18.62 33.93 -23.43
N LEU A 5 18.35 34.50 -22.25
CA LEU A 5 18.43 33.77 -20.97
C LEU A 5 17.38 32.64 -20.89
N ALA A 6 16.16 32.91 -21.33
CA ALA A 6 15.10 31.92 -21.40
C ALA A 6 15.45 30.77 -22.38
N HIS A 7 16.04 31.08 -23.53
CA HIS A 7 16.49 30.05 -24.49
C HIS A 7 17.61 29.18 -23.94
N VAL A 8 18.58 29.76 -23.24
CA VAL A 8 19.68 29.04 -22.59
C VAL A 8 19.17 28.14 -21.48
N ILE A 9 18.22 28.62 -20.67
CA ILE A 9 17.59 27.81 -19.59
C ILE A 9 16.80 26.64 -20.17
N ILE A 10 16.04 26.84 -21.24
CA ILE A 10 15.27 25.79 -21.92
C ILE A 10 16.21 24.77 -22.55
N VAL A 11 17.28 25.19 -23.24
CA VAL A 11 18.27 24.27 -23.85
C VAL A 11 19.01 23.48 -22.76
N PHE A 12 19.40 24.12 -21.65
CA PHE A 12 20.03 23.44 -20.51
C PHE A 12 19.07 22.45 -19.82
N ALA A 13 17.81 22.84 -19.61
CA ALA A 13 16.78 21.96 -19.06
C ALA A 13 16.51 20.76 -20.00
N CYS A 14 16.41 20.99 -21.31
CA CYS A 14 16.27 19.92 -22.31
C CYS A 14 17.50 19.00 -22.35
N ALA A 15 18.71 19.55 -22.23
CA ALA A 15 19.94 18.74 -22.19
C ALA A 15 20.01 17.88 -20.90
N ILE A 16 19.69 18.45 -19.74
CA ILE A 16 19.62 17.72 -18.46
C ILE A 16 18.54 16.64 -18.52
N VAL A 17 17.37 16.97 -19.05
CA VAL A 17 16.27 15.99 -19.21
C VAL A 17 16.71 14.90 -20.19
N ARG A 18 17.33 15.23 -21.31
CA ARG A 18 17.84 14.24 -22.26
C ARG A 18 18.93 13.35 -21.66
N ASP A 19 19.89 13.90 -20.92
CA ASP A 19 20.95 13.11 -20.26
C ASP A 19 20.41 12.25 -19.12
N MET A 20 19.41 12.74 -18.39
CA MET A 20 18.65 11.92 -17.44
C MET A 20 17.93 10.78 -18.16
N TRP A 21 17.23 11.05 -19.28
CA TRP A 21 16.54 10.03 -20.07
C TRP A 21 17.50 8.97 -20.60
N LEU A 22 18.64 9.36 -21.15
CA LEU A 22 19.66 8.42 -21.67
C LEU A 22 20.27 7.55 -20.58
N LYS A 23 20.39 8.04 -19.34
CA LYS A 23 20.85 7.25 -18.17
C LYS A 23 19.74 6.40 -17.57
N VAL A 24 18.48 6.80 -17.72
CA VAL A 24 17.32 6.11 -17.15
C VAL A 24 16.80 5.00 -18.08
N ILE A 25 16.93 5.16 -19.42
CA ILE A 25 16.50 4.13 -20.40
C ILE A 25 17.10 2.73 -20.13
N PRO A 26 18.41 2.54 -19.85
CA PRO A 26 18.94 1.22 -19.54
C PRO A 26 18.44 0.67 -18.18
N LEU A 27 18.04 1.54 -17.24
CA LEU A 27 17.44 1.12 -15.96
C LEU A 27 16.05 0.51 -16.16
N PHE A 28 15.29 0.96 -17.19
CA PHE A 28 13.99 0.36 -17.55
C PHE A 28 14.09 -1.08 -18.09
N LYS A 29 15.27 -1.57 -18.44
CA LYS A 29 15.52 -2.98 -18.75
C LYS A 29 15.67 -3.84 -17.51
N ASN A 30 15.92 -3.24 -16.34
CA ASN A 30 16.00 -3.97 -15.07
C ASN A 30 14.58 -4.19 -14.48
N LYS A 31 14.16 -5.45 -14.38
CA LYS A 31 12.83 -5.85 -13.86
C LYS A 31 12.53 -5.28 -12.47
N HIS A 32 13.53 -5.20 -11.60
CA HIS A 32 13.39 -4.66 -10.25
C HIS A 32 13.17 -3.15 -10.27
N PHE A 33 13.91 -2.44 -11.12
CA PHE A 33 13.74 -1.00 -11.31
C PHE A 33 12.36 -0.67 -11.89
N LEU A 34 11.92 -1.43 -12.90
CA LEU A 34 10.61 -1.25 -13.53
C LEU A 34 9.46 -1.49 -12.53
N SER A 35 9.59 -2.50 -11.66
CA SER A 35 8.62 -2.77 -10.60
C SER A 35 8.57 -1.62 -9.58
N LEU A 36 9.74 -1.10 -9.17
CA LEU A 36 9.82 0.01 -8.21
C LEU A 36 9.26 1.32 -8.80
N ALA A 37 9.73 1.69 -9.99
CA ALA A 37 9.27 2.87 -10.73
C ALA A 37 7.76 2.80 -11.00
N GLY A 38 7.27 1.62 -11.41
CA GLY A 38 5.84 1.37 -11.59
C GLY A 38 5.02 1.62 -10.32
N ASN A 39 5.48 1.14 -9.18
CA ASN A 39 4.78 1.37 -7.91
C ASN A 39 4.78 2.86 -7.53
N ILE A 40 5.87 3.60 -7.77
CA ILE A 40 5.94 5.05 -7.50
C ILE A 40 4.97 5.81 -8.42
N ILE A 41 4.97 5.51 -9.72
CA ILE A 41 4.05 6.13 -10.70
C ILE A 41 2.60 5.86 -10.30
N MET A 42 2.27 4.62 -9.96
CA MET A 42 0.91 4.24 -9.56
C MET A 42 0.48 4.93 -8.26
N SER A 43 1.38 5.05 -7.28
CA SER A 43 1.10 5.81 -6.05
C SER A 43 0.86 7.29 -6.33
N GLY A 44 1.65 7.90 -7.22
CA GLY A 44 1.45 9.29 -7.64
C GLY A 44 0.11 9.52 -8.34
N LEU A 45 -0.24 8.66 -9.32
CA LEU A 45 -1.54 8.73 -10.02
C LEU A 45 -2.71 8.52 -9.06
N SER A 46 -2.60 7.58 -8.12
CA SER A 46 -3.62 7.35 -7.10
C SER A 46 -3.79 8.58 -6.20
N LEU A 47 -2.69 9.22 -5.80
CA LEU A 47 -2.73 10.44 -4.99
C LEU A 47 -3.42 11.59 -5.75
N VAL A 48 -3.11 11.79 -7.03
CA VAL A 48 -3.78 12.80 -7.87
C VAL A 48 -5.28 12.53 -7.97
N THR A 49 -5.67 11.27 -8.17
CA THR A 49 -7.08 10.88 -8.21
C THR A 49 -7.80 11.19 -6.90
N MET A 50 -7.15 10.88 -5.77
CA MET A 50 -7.68 11.17 -4.43
C MET A 50 -7.80 12.68 -4.18
N ILE A 51 -6.82 13.48 -4.64
CA ILE A 51 -6.92 14.95 -4.57
C ILE A 51 -8.20 15.45 -5.25
N ILE A 52 -8.47 15.00 -6.49
CA ILE A 52 -9.67 15.42 -7.22
C ILE A 52 -10.93 14.99 -6.45
N ILE A 53 -10.99 13.75 -5.98
CA ILE A 53 -12.14 13.21 -5.23
C ILE A 53 -12.38 14.02 -3.95
N TYR A 54 -11.34 14.27 -3.15
CA TYR A 54 -11.47 15.03 -1.90
C TYR A 54 -11.82 16.51 -2.14
N HIS A 55 -11.34 17.11 -3.22
CA HIS A 55 -11.73 18.48 -3.58
C HIS A 55 -13.16 18.60 -4.09
N ALA A 56 -13.64 17.58 -4.78
CA ALA A 56 -14.91 17.63 -5.49
C ALA A 56 -16.11 17.15 -4.66
N LEU A 57 -15.97 16.02 -3.95
CA LEU A 57 -17.05 15.43 -3.17
C LEU A 57 -17.27 16.20 -1.85
N THR A 58 -18.47 16.13 -1.29
CA THR A 58 -18.71 16.57 0.10
C THR A 58 -17.94 15.68 1.09
N LEU A 59 -17.77 16.14 2.33
CA LEU A 59 -17.14 15.32 3.38
C LEU A 59 -17.87 13.98 3.60
N SER A 60 -19.22 14.03 3.55
CA SER A 60 -20.05 12.82 3.68
C SER A 60 -19.84 11.86 2.51
N ASP A 61 -19.92 12.37 1.27
CA ASP A 61 -19.74 11.55 0.06
C ASP A 61 -18.36 10.95 -0.05
N ALA A 62 -17.32 11.70 0.34
CA ALA A 62 -15.97 11.18 0.42
C ALA A 62 -15.84 10.05 1.45
N GLY A 63 -16.51 10.18 2.60
CA GLY A 63 -16.59 9.13 3.62
C GLY A 63 -17.30 7.88 3.11
N ILE A 64 -18.43 8.04 2.41
CA ILE A 64 -19.17 6.93 1.78
C ILE A 64 -18.27 6.20 0.78
N TRP A 65 -17.54 6.94 -0.06
CA TRP A 65 -16.62 6.38 -1.04
C TRP A 65 -15.48 5.58 -0.38
N VAL A 66 -14.85 6.15 0.65
CA VAL A 66 -13.76 5.51 1.39
C VAL A 66 -14.25 4.22 2.07
N PHE A 67 -15.42 4.27 2.70
CA PHE A 67 -16.01 3.09 3.33
C PHE A 67 -16.32 2.01 2.30
N PHE A 68 -16.96 2.36 1.19
CA PHE A 68 -17.24 1.45 0.07
C PHE A 68 -15.96 0.74 -0.42
N GLN A 69 -14.89 1.49 -0.67
CA GLN A 69 -13.59 0.93 -1.08
C GLN A 69 -12.99 0.00 -0.02
N SER A 70 -13.11 0.36 1.25
CA SER A 70 -12.58 -0.44 2.37
C SER A 70 -13.28 -1.79 2.48
N VAL A 71 -14.61 -1.80 2.35
CA VAL A 71 -15.39 -3.05 2.36
C VAL A 71 -15.09 -3.89 1.13
N LEU A 72 -14.99 -3.26 -0.06
CA LEU A 72 -14.62 -3.97 -1.29
C LEU A 72 -13.26 -4.67 -1.16
N ILE A 73 -12.24 -3.97 -0.66
CA ILE A 73 -10.89 -4.53 -0.46
C ILE A 73 -10.94 -5.69 0.53
N LEU A 74 -11.66 -5.53 1.65
CA LEU A 74 -11.77 -6.56 2.66
C LEU A 74 -12.43 -7.83 2.10
N VAL A 75 -13.54 -7.70 1.40
CA VAL A 75 -14.25 -8.84 0.81
C VAL A 75 -13.44 -9.45 -0.36
N ASP A 76 -12.79 -8.62 -1.20
CA ASP A 76 -11.91 -9.13 -2.26
C ASP A 76 -10.69 -9.89 -1.74
N THR A 77 -10.36 -9.72 -0.45
CA THR A 77 -9.28 -10.47 0.21
C THR A 77 -9.51 -11.98 0.17
N PHE A 78 -10.75 -12.43 0.18
CA PHE A 78 -11.06 -13.85 0.02
C PHE A 78 -10.59 -14.37 -1.34
N ARG A 79 -10.77 -13.61 -2.41
CA ARG A 79 -10.32 -13.97 -3.75
C ARG A 79 -8.81 -13.76 -3.91
N SER A 80 -8.33 -12.56 -3.61
CA SER A 80 -6.93 -12.21 -3.81
C SER A 80 -5.98 -12.94 -2.87
N GLY A 81 -6.32 -13.08 -1.60
CA GLY A 81 -5.55 -13.81 -0.61
C GLY A 81 -5.47 -15.30 -0.90
N PHE A 82 -6.56 -15.87 -1.43
CA PHE A 82 -6.61 -17.29 -1.78
C PHE A 82 -5.77 -17.61 -3.02
N ILE A 83 -5.83 -16.75 -4.07
CA ILE A 83 -5.27 -17.06 -5.38
C ILE A 83 -3.86 -16.51 -5.55
N THR A 84 -3.61 -15.24 -5.23
CA THR A 84 -2.40 -14.53 -5.68
C THR A 84 -1.11 -15.24 -5.32
N THR A 85 -0.91 -15.54 -4.05
CA THR A 85 0.34 -16.16 -3.56
C THR A 85 0.49 -17.60 -4.04
N ALA A 86 -0.61 -18.39 -3.99
CA ALA A 86 -0.63 -19.77 -4.49
C ALA A 86 -0.32 -19.82 -5.99
N PHE A 87 -0.97 -18.95 -6.76
CA PHE A 87 -0.77 -18.85 -8.20
C PHE A 87 0.69 -18.57 -8.55
N ILE A 88 1.26 -17.50 -8.00
CA ILE A 88 2.66 -17.13 -8.28
C ILE A 88 3.61 -18.26 -7.94
N LYS A 89 3.40 -18.93 -6.79
CA LYS A 89 4.25 -20.04 -6.33
C LYS A 89 4.28 -21.20 -7.31
N PHE A 90 3.11 -21.62 -7.82
CA PHE A 90 3.01 -22.83 -8.66
C PHE A 90 3.14 -22.53 -10.16
N TYR A 91 3.00 -21.26 -10.56
CA TYR A 91 3.06 -20.83 -11.95
C TYR A 91 4.47 -20.40 -12.38
N ALA A 92 5.23 -19.75 -11.49
CA ALA A 92 6.54 -19.22 -11.83
C ALA A 92 7.56 -20.33 -12.12
N GLY A 93 8.19 -20.26 -13.32
CA GLY A 93 9.18 -21.25 -13.74
C GLY A 93 8.62 -22.64 -14.12
N ALA A 94 7.31 -22.81 -14.14
CA ALA A 94 6.67 -24.07 -14.52
C ALA A 94 6.73 -24.32 -16.03
N THR A 95 6.55 -25.58 -16.45
CA THR A 95 6.42 -25.93 -17.87
C THR A 95 5.14 -25.33 -18.48
N PRO A 96 5.07 -25.10 -19.80
CA PRO A 96 3.88 -24.54 -20.44
C PRO A 96 2.58 -25.30 -20.17
N ALA A 97 2.64 -26.62 -20.07
CA ALA A 97 1.51 -27.47 -19.72
C ALA A 97 1.05 -27.21 -18.27
N ARG A 98 2.00 -27.17 -17.34
CA ARG A 98 1.73 -26.87 -15.94
C ARG A 98 1.22 -25.44 -15.72
N MET A 99 1.78 -24.46 -16.44
CA MET A 99 1.26 -23.08 -16.44
C MET A 99 -0.21 -23.01 -16.86
N ALA A 100 -0.59 -23.75 -17.89
CA ALA A 100 -1.97 -23.80 -18.36
C ALA A 100 -2.91 -24.47 -17.36
N GLU A 101 -2.45 -25.53 -16.70
CA GLU A 101 -3.18 -26.23 -15.65
C GLU A 101 -3.42 -25.33 -14.43
N VAL A 102 -2.35 -24.66 -13.93
CA VAL A 102 -2.42 -23.73 -12.79
C VAL A 102 -3.33 -22.54 -13.10
N ALA A 103 -3.22 -21.95 -14.30
CA ALA A 103 -4.07 -20.83 -14.72
C ALA A 103 -5.54 -21.26 -14.82
N GLY A 104 -5.84 -22.42 -15.43
CA GLY A 104 -7.19 -22.94 -15.51
C GLY A 104 -7.80 -23.28 -14.16
N SER A 105 -7.01 -23.86 -13.26
CA SER A 105 -7.43 -24.16 -11.88
C SER A 105 -7.69 -22.89 -11.06
N ALA A 106 -6.87 -21.85 -11.24
CA ALA A 106 -7.05 -20.55 -10.58
C ALA A 106 -8.29 -19.82 -11.09
N TRP A 107 -8.57 -19.86 -12.41
CA TRP A 107 -9.81 -19.35 -12.98
C TRP A 107 -11.04 -20.04 -12.38
N TRP A 108 -10.97 -21.37 -12.21
CA TRP A 108 -12.06 -22.14 -11.62
C TRP A 108 -12.31 -21.76 -10.16
N ILE A 109 -11.26 -21.73 -9.34
CA ILE A 109 -11.35 -21.33 -7.92
C ILE A 109 -11.84 -19.90 -7.81
N GLY A 110 -11.27 -18.96 -8.58
CA GLY A 110 -11.66 -17.54 -8.58
C GLY A 110 -13.10 -17.35 -9.04
N GLY A 111 -13.55 -18.13 -10.01
CA GLY A 111 -14.95 -18.16 -10.46
C GLY A 111 -15.90 -18.63 -9.36
N ILE A 112 -15.53 -19.70 -8.63
CA ILE A 112 -16.32 -20.21 -7.49
C ILE A 112 -16.38 -19.14 -6.38
N ILE A 113 -15.25 -18.53 -6.01
CA ILE A 113 -15.22 -17.51 -4.96
C ILE A 113 -16.05 -16.31 -5.40
N THR A 114 -15.89 -15.82 -6.63
CA THR A 114 -16.68 -14.70 -7.16
C THR A 114 -18.16 -15.04 -7.21
N GLY A 115 -18.51 -16.25 -7.63
CA GLY A 115 -19.90 -16.75 -7.62
C GLY A 115 -20.48 -16.84 -6.22
N ALA A 116 -19.71 -17.33 -5.24
CA ALA A 116 -20.12 -17.35 -3.84
C ALA A 116 -20.35 -15.94 -3.27
N LEU A 117 -19.47 -14.98 -3.59
CA LEU A 117 -19.67 -13.58 -3.20
C LEU A 117 -20.94 -12.98 -3.81
N LEU A 118 -21.26 -13.31 -5.06
CA LEU A 118 -22.50 -12.92 -5.71
C LEU A 118 -23.73 -13.55 -5.05
N LEU A 119 -23.66 -14.85 -4.77
CA LEU A 119 -24.74 -15.58 -4.10
C LEU A 119 -25.00 -15.04 -2.68
N LEU A 120 -23.98 -14.59 -1.98
CA LEU A 120 -24.11 -13.93 -0.68
C LEU A 120 -24.64 -12.50 -0.82
N ASN A 121 -24.35 -11.82 -1.94
CA ASN A 121 -24.82 -10.47 -2.18
C ASN A 121 -26.30 -10.42 -2.56
N ILE A 122 -26.85 -11.42 -3.25
CA ILE A 122 -28.26 -11.45 -3.65
C ILE A 122 -29.23 -11.36 -2.44
N PRO A 123 -29.12 -12.19 -1.41
CA PRO A 123 -29.98 -12.07 -0.22
C PRO A 123 -29.83 -10.74 0.52
N SER A 124 -28.65 -10.10 0.46
CA SER A 124 -28.44 -8.81 1.10
C SER A 124 -29.30 -7.68 0.51
N TYR A 125 -29.80 -7.83 -0.72
CA TYR A 125 -30.78 -6.92 -1.31
C TYR A 125 -32.12 -6.94 -0.54
N LEU A 126 -32.49 -8.05 0.07
CA LEU A 126 -33.70 -8.15 0.91
C LEU A 126 -33.56 -7.36 2.21
N LEU A 127 -32.33 -7.09 2.63
CA LEU A 127 -32.03 -6.31 3.83
C LEU A 127 -32.01 -4.80 3.57
N LEU A 128 -31.97 -4.35 2.29
CA LEU A 128 -31.87 -2.93 1.93
C LEU A 128 -32.96 -2.05 2.60
N PRO A 129 -34.24 -2.45 2.72
CA PRO A 129 -35.25 -1.63 3.39
C PRO A 129 -34.97 -1.38 4.88
N TYR A 130 -34.18 -2.25 5.52
CA TYR A 130 -33.85 -2.18 6.93
C TYR A 130 -32.49 -1.49 7.22
N ILE A 131 -31.72 -1.24 6.17
CA ILE A 131 -30.39 -0.62 6.29
C ILE A 131 -30.51 0.87 5.99
N HIS A 132 -30.22 1.70 6.99
CA HIS A 132 -30.27 3.16 6.90
C HIS A 132 -28.89 3.78 6.57
N ASP A 133 -27.80 2.99 6.63
CA ASP A 133 -26.46 3.46 6.30
C ASP A 133 -26.24 3.46 4.77
N GLU A 134 -26.09 4.67 4.21
CA GLU A 134 -25.92 4.87 2.76
C GLU A 134 -24.64 4.21 2.22
N SER A 135 -23.60 4.08 3.02
CA SER A 135 -22.33 3.45 2.62
C SER A 135 -22.52 1.95 2.42
N LEU A 136 -23.27 1.29 3.33
CA LEU A 136 -23.64 -0.12 3.21
C LEU A 136 -24.63 -0.34 2.04
N VAL A 137 -25.61 0.55 1.87
CA VAL A 137 -26.55 0.49 0.75
C VAL A 137 -25.79 0.56 -0.58
N LEU A 138 -24.82 1.48 -0.71
CA LEU A 138 -23.98 1.60 -1.90
C LEU A 138 -23.18 0.31 -2.14
N PHE A 139 -22.59 -0.25 -1.09
CA PHE A 139 -21.83 -1.50 -1.18
C PHE A 139 -22.71 -2.66 -1.65
N ILE A 140 -23.85 -2.89 -0.99
CA ILE A 140 -24.76 -3.99 -1.34
C ILE A 140 -25.21 -3.90 -2.79
N LYS A 141 -25.56 -2.70 -3.27
CA LYS A 141 -26.03 -2.51 -4.64
C LYS A 141 -24.98 -2.78 -5.71
N TRP A 142 -23.69 -2.48 -5.44
CA TRP A 142 -22.67 -2.41 -6.51
C TRP A 142 -21.50 -3.36 -6.33
N ALA A 143 -21.35 -4.02 -5.17
CA ALA A 143 -20.24 -4.93 -4.92
C ALA A 143 -20.20 -6.11 -5.88
N GLY A 144 -21.35 -6.75 -6.14
CA GLY A 144 -21.45 -7.89 -7.06
C GLY A 144 -20.92 -7.57 -8.46
N ILE A 145 -21.38 -6.45 -9.03
CA ILE A 145 -20.92 -5.98 -10.34
C ILE A 145 -19.43 -5.66 -10.31
N SER A 146 -18.96 -5.01 -9.24
CA SER A 146 -17.54 -4.69 -9.06
C SER A 146 -16.65 -5.94 -9.08
N TYR A 147 -17.08 -7.04 -8.42
CA TYR A 147 -16.31 -8.29 -8.38
C TYR A 147 -16.28 -8.98 -9.75
N ILE A 148 -17.37 -8.95 -10.51
CA ILE A 148 -17.41 -9.51 -11.88
C ILE A 148 -16.47 -8.72 -12.79
N LEU A 149 -16.61 -7.41 -12.81
CA LEU A 149 -15.85 -6.55 -13.72
C LEU A 149 -14.35 -6.55 -13.41
N SER A 150 -13.97 -6.70 -12.13
CA SER A 150 -12.57 -6.76 -11.73
C SER A 150 -11.90 -8.12 -11.92
N PHE A 151 -12.65 -9.21 -12.08
CA PHE A 151 -12.09 -10.55 -12.08
C PHE A 151 -11.11 -10.84 -13.23
N PRO A 152 -11.41 -10.51 -14.51
CA PRO A 152 -10.48 -10.78 -15.59
C PRO A 152 -9.13 -10.05 -15.44
N TRP A 153 -9.13 -8.76 -15.08
CA TRP A 153 -7.88 -8.03 -14.90
C TRP A 153 -7.12 -8.48 -13.66
N PHE A 154 -7.81 -8.90 -12.59
CA PHE A 154 -7.17 -9.53 -11.45
C PHE A 154 -6.41 -10.80 -11.87
N MET A 155 -7.04 -11.68 -12.67
CA MET A 155 -6.37 -12.88 -13.20
C MET A 155 -5.18 -12.52 -14.09
N ALA A 156 -5.30 -11.49 -14.93
CA ALA A 156 -4.17 -11.00 -15.73
C ALA A 156 -3.01 -10.55 -14.85
N THR A 157 -3.27 -9.85 -13.75
CA THR A 157 -2.20 -9.43 -12.82
C THR A 157 -1.48 -10.62 -12.19
N CYS A 158 -2.21 -11.67 -11.81
CA CYS A 158 -1.61 -12.92 -11.29
C CYS A 158 -0.73 -13.61 -12.35
N VAL A 159 -1.21 -13.72 -13.59
CA VAL A 159 -0.46 -14.35 -14.71
C VAL A 159 0.82 -13.56 -15.00
N LEU A 160 0.73 -12.23 -15.14
CA LEU A 160 1.87 -11.38 -15.46
C LEU A 160 2.90 -11.34 -14.34
N GLN A 161 2.47 -11.37 -13.08
CA GLN A 161 3.37 -11.51 -11.92
C GLN A 161 4.07 -12.86 -11.92
N GLY A 162 3.35 -13.96 -12.16
CA GLY A 162 3.92 -15.30 -12.25
C GLY A 162 4.91 -15.44 -13.40
N GLN A 163 4.71 -14.74 -14.52
CA GLN A 163 5.64 -14.66 -15.64
C GLN A 163 6.77 -13.65 -15.46
N GLN A 164 6.76 -12.88 -14.38
CA GLN A 164 7.70 -11.77 -14.15
C GLN A 164 7.71 -10.71 -15.26
N GLN A 165 6.58 -10.54 -15.96
CA GLN A 165 6.40 -9.53 -17.02
C GLN A 165 5.89 -8.22 -16.40
N PHE A 166 6.77 -7.55 -15.64
CA PHE A 166 6.43 -6.35 -14.89
C PHE A 166 6.12 -5.13 -15.77
N ASP A 167 6.65 -5.11 -17.01
CA ASP A 167 6.30 -4.15 -18.05
C ASP A 167 4.80 -4.22 -18.40
N LYS A 168 4.32 -5.41 -18.75
CA LYS A 168 2.91 -5.63 -19.08
C LYS A 168 1.99 -5.44 -17.88
N LEU A 169 2.46 -5.85 -16.70
CA LEU A 169 1.75 -5.61 -15.44
C LEU A 169 1.55 -4.09 -15.20
N LEU A 170 2.58 -3.30 -15.49
CA LEU A 170 2.50 -1.83 -15.40
C LEU A 170 1.45 -1.29 -16.39
N TYR A 171 1.44 -1.76 -17.65
CA TYR A 171 0.43 -1.33 -18.63
C TYR A 171 -0.99 -1.62 -18.15
N VAL A 172 -1.28 -2.83 -17.65
CA VAL A 172 -2.62 -3.16 -17.13
C VAL A 172 -3.02 -2.22 -15.99
N ARG A 173 -2.10 -1.98 -15.04
CA ARG A 173 -2.34 -1.06 -13.92
C ARG A 173 -2.53 0.38 -14.39
N MET A 174 -1.73 0.83 -15.37
CA MET A 174 -1.86 2.18 -15.94
C MET A 174 -3.20 2.36 -16.65
N VAL A 175 -3.66 1.38 -17.44
CA VAL A 175 -4.98 1.45 -18.09
C VAL A 175 -6.07 1.63 -17.04
N ASN A 176 -6.04 0.85 -15.94
CA ASN A 176 -7.01 0.99 -14.85
C ASN A 176 -6.95 2.36 -14.19
N GLN A 177 -5.77 2.78 -13.77
CA GLN A 177 -5.61 4.01 -13.00
C GLN A 177 -5.82 5.27 -13.84
N LEU A 178 -5.32 5.28 -15.10
CA LEU A 178 -5.49 6.44 -15.98
C LEU A 178 -6.94 6.58 -16.46
N SER A 179 -7.63 5.48 -16.77
CA SER A 179 -9.04 5.54 -17.15
C SER A 179 -9.91 6.01 -15.98
N PHE A 180 -9.60 5.57 -14.74
CA PHE A 180 -10.28 6.05 -13.55
C PHE A 180 -9.99 7.54 -13.30
N LEU A 181 -8.73 7.96 -13.35
CA LEU A 181 -8.35 9.37 -13.20
C LEU A 181 -8.99 10.25 -14.27
N ALA A 182 -8.95 9.84 -15.54
CA ALA A 182 -9.54 10.59 -16.65
C ALA A 182 -11.06 10.75 -16.48
N GLY A 183 -11.76 9.68 -16.09
CA GLY A 183 -13.19 9.73 -15.85
C GLY A 183 -13.56 10.61 -14.65
N VAL A 184 -12.83 10.52 -13.54
CA VAL A 184 -13.04 11.40 -12.37
C VAL A 184 -12.74 12.86 -12.73
N ALA A 185 -11.67 13.12 -13.47
CA ALA A 185 -11.33 14.46 -13.96
C ALA A 185 -12.45 15.01 -14.90
N LEU A 186 -12.99 14.18 -15.80
CA LEU A 186 -14.11 14.57 -16.66
C LEU A 186 -15.33 14.99 -15.84
N LEU A 187 -15.71 14.19 -14.84
CA LEU A 187 -16.84 14.53 -13.95
C LEU A 187 -16.56 15.83 -13.18
N TYR A 188 -15.32 16.07 -12.77
CA TYR A 188 -14.93 17.30 -12.09
C TYR A 188 -15.07 18.52 -12.99
N PHE A 189 -14.55 18.47 -14.23
CA PHE A 189 -14.61 19.58 -15.17
C PHE A 189 -16.04 19.86 -15.70
N THR A 190 -16.89 18.84 -15.77
CA THR A 190 -18.31 19.00 -16.14
C THR A 190 -19.18 19.46 -14.97
N GLY A 191 -18.65 19.54 -13.75
CA GLY A 191 -19.41 19.91 -12.56
C GLY A 191 -20.45 18.89 -12.11
N THR A 192 -20.42 17.66 -12.64
CA THR A 192 -21.42 16.59 -12.38
C THR A 192 -20.92 15.54 -11.36
N ILE A 193 -19.80 15.81 -10.70
CA ILE A 193 -19.18 14.84 -9.79
C ILE A 193 -20.04 14.63 -8.53
N ASN A 194 -20.36 13.37 -8.28
CA ASN A 194 -20.99 12.86 -7.07
C ASN A 194 -20.53 11.43 -6.81
N VAL A 195 -20.90 10.87 -5.66
CA VAL A 195 -20.47 9.51 -5.25
C VAL A 195 -20.85 8.44 -6.27
N LEU A 196 -22.04 8.50 -6.83
CA LEU A 196 -22.50 7.54 -7.85
C LEU A 196 -21.74 7.71 -9.16
N GLY A 197 -21.46 8.94 -9.58
CA GLY A 197 -20.64 9.22 -10.76
C GLY A 197 -19.23 8.64 -10.61
N VAL A 198 -18.58 8.85 -9.47
CA VAL A 198 -17.27 8.26 -9.17
C VAL A 198 -17.34 6.74 -9.19
N LEU A 199 -18.40 6.14 -8.65
CA LEU A 199 -18.64 4.70 -8.70
C LEU A 199 -18.78 4.18 -10.14
N TYR A 200 -19.58 4.86 -10.99
CA TYR A 200 -19.73 4.45 -12.38
C TYR A 200 -18.42 4.53 -13.16
N VAL A 201 -17.63 5.57 -12.94
CA VAL A 201 -16.28 5.68 -13.52
C VAL A 201 -15.38 4.55 -13.02
N TYR A 202 -15.46 4.18 -11.74
CA TYR A 202 -14.72 3.05 -11.17
C TYR A 202 -15.12 1.72 -11.85
N LEU A 203 -16.42 1.47 -12.04
CA LEU A 203 -16.90 0.27 -12.74
C LEU A 203 -16.48 0.27 -14.21
N ALA A 204 -16.57 1.42 -14.89
CA ALA A 204 -16.15 1.57 -16.27
C ALA A 204 -14.65 1.34 -16.44
N SER A 205 -13.80 1.85 -15.52
CA SER A 205 -12.35 1.63 -15.56
C SER A 205 -11.99 0.17 -15.34
N ASN A 206 -12.67 -0.52 -14.41
CA ASN A 206 -12.49 -1.96 -14.20
C ASN A 206 -12.91 -2.78 -15.42
N SER A 207 -14.04 -2.42 -16.04
CA SER A 207 -14.55 -3.05 -17.27
C SER A 207 -13.56 -2.87 -18.42
N LEU A 208 -13.14 -1.63 -18.68
CA LEU A 208 -12.17 -1.30 -19.72
C LEU A 208 -10.86 -2.07 -19.54
N THR A 209 -10.36 -2.11 -18.33
CA THR A 209 -9.11 -2.83 -18.02
C THR A 209 -9.26 -4.34 -18.22
N SER A 210 -10.40 -4.89 -17.82
CA SER A 210 -10.69 -6.31 -18.00
C SER A 210 -10.82 -6.68 -19.48
N ILE A 211 -11.53 -5.86 -20.28
CA ILE A 211 -11.63 -6.04 -21.73
C ILE A 211 -10.23 -5.94 -22.36
N TYR A 212 -9.45 -4.94 -22.00
CA TYR A 212 -8.08 -4.78 -22.48
C TYR A 212 -7.22 -6.02 -22.17
N ALA A 213 -7.25 -6.52 -20.93
CA ALA A 213 -6.50 -7.70 -20.53
C ALA A 213 -6.96 -8.99 -21.25
N LEU A 214 -8.28 -9.11 -21.53
CA LEU A 214 -8.86 -10.22 -22.31
C LEU A 214 -8.40 -10.17 -23.77
N VAL A 215 -8.49 -9.02 -24.43
CA VAL A 215 -8.08 -8.82 -25.82
C VAL A 215 -6.59 -9.10 -26.01
N MET A 216 -5.76 -8.67 -25.07
CA MET A 216 -4.31 -8.95 -25.09
C MET A 216 -3.97 -10.41 -24.75
N GLY A 217 -4.95 -11.24 -24.38
CA GLY A 217 -4.75 -12.65 -24.01
C GLY A 217 -3.96 -12.85 -22.70
N TRP A 218 -3.76 -11.80 -21.92
CA TRP A 218 -2.97 -11.87 -20.68
C TRP A 218 -3.69 -12.56 -19.53
N THR A 219 -5.00 -12.69 -19.63
CA THR A 219 -5.83 -13.37 -18.64
C THR A 219 -5.70 -14.90 -18.69
N ARG A 220 -5.22 -15.46 -19.81
CA ARG A 220 -5.16 -16.91 -20.07
C ARG A 220 -6.50 -17.62 -19.86
N ILE A 221 -7.63 -16.96 -20.12
CA ILE A 221 -8.99 -17.50 -19.89
C ILE A 221 -9.23 -18.81 -20.65
N SER A 222 -8.64 -18.97 -21.83
CA SER A 222 -8.73 -20.20 -22.66
C SER A 222 -8.18 -21.45 -21.94
N THR A 223 -7.41 -21.26 -20.86
CA THR A 223 -6.87 -22.39 -20.09
C THR A 223 -7.86 -22.99 -19.09
N ILE A 224 -9.05 -22.44 -18.91
CA ILE A 224 -10.08 -22.95 -17.97
C ILE A 224 -10.36 -24.45 -18.24
N ALA A 225 -10.41 -24.85 -19.53
CA ALA A 225 -10.61 -26.25 -19.91
C ALA A 225 -9.45 -27.18 -19.52
N LYS A 226 -8.25 -26.63 -19.24
CA LYS A 226 -7.04 -27.38 -18.85
C LYS A 226 -6.88 -27.55 -17.34
N ARG A 227 -7.90 -27.16 -16.56
CA ARG A 227 -7.89 -27.38 -15.11
C ARG A 227 -7.84 -28.87 -14.78
N THR A 228 -7.15 -29.22 -13.71
CA THR A 228 -7.13 -30.57 -13.16
C THR A 228 -7.56 -30.57 -11.70
N GLN A 229 -8.08 -31.68 -11.22
CA GLN A 229 -8.45 -31.83 -9.81
C GLN A 229 -7.21 -31.66 -8.90
N ASN A 230 -6.07 -32.17 -9.32
CA ASN A 230 -4.82 -32.01 -8.57
C ASN A 230 -4.38 -30.53 -8.50
N GLY A 231 -4.42 -29.80 -9.62
CA GLY A 231 -4.09 -28.37 -9.64
C GLY A 231 -5.04 -27.53 -8.78
N ILE A 232 -6.34 -27.84 -8.79
CA ILE A 232 -7.33 -27.20 -7.91
C ILE A 232 -6.98 -27.48 -6.45
N MET A 233 -6.72 -28.74 -6.08
CA MET A 233 -6.45 -29.13 -4.70
C MET A 233 -5.13 -28.54 -4.16
N GLU A 234 -4.11 -28.45 -4.98
CA GLU A 234 -2.85 -27.78 -4.60
C GLU A 234 -3.04 -26.29 -4.32
N LEU A 235 -3.71 -25.58 -5.24
CA LEU A 235 -4.03 -24.15 -5.04
C LEU A 235 -4.91 -23.96 -3.81
N PHE A 236 -5.91 -24.82 -3.61
CA PHE A 236 -6.80 -24.78 -2.46
C PHE A 236 -6.05 -24.99 -1.14
N ASN A 237 -5.24 -26.03 -1.05
CA ASN A 237 -4.51 -26.38 0.17
C ASN A 237 -3.51 -25.31 0.59
N PHE A 238 -2.90 -24.61 -0.38
CA PHE A 238 -2.02 -23.47 -0.08
C PHE A 238 -2.82 -22.20 0.20
N GLY A 239 -3.84 -21.92 -0.62
CA GLY A 239 -4.65 -20.69 -0.55
C GLY A 239 -5.39 -20.52 0.77
N LYS A 240 -5.91 -21.60 1.37
CA LYS A 240 -6.61 -21.54 2.67
C LYS A 240 -5.76 -20.96 3.81
N PHE A 241 -4.44 -21.15 3.78
CA PHE A 241 -3.54 -20.54 4.75
C PHE A 241 -3.17 -19.10 4.35
N SER A 242 -2.98 -18.84 3.06
CA SER A 242 -2.64 -17.53 2.53
C SER A 242 -3.78 -16.51 2.76
N VAL A 243 -5.03 -16.94 2.57
CA VAL A 243 -6.20 -16.05 2.81
C VAL A 243 -6.28 -15.62 4.27
N GLY A 244 -5.97 -16.51 5.22
CA GLY A 244 -5.98 -16.17 6.65
C GLY A 244 -5.03 -15.02 6.99
N THR A 245 -3.78 -15.10 6.53
CA THR A 245 -2.78 -14.05 6.77
C THR A 245 -3.14 -12.73 6.10
N THR A 246 -3.66 -12.80 4.87
CA THR A 246 -4.06 -11.62 4.10
C THR A 246 -5.30 -10.96 4.72
N LEU A 247 -6.25 -11.77 5.18
CA LEU A 247 -7.46 -11.29 5.85
C LEU A 247 -7.12 -10.55 7.15
N ILE A 248 -6.27 -11.13 8.00
CA ILE A 248 -5.83 -10.48 9.25
C ILE A 248 -5.16 -9.14 8.95
N SER A 249 -4.28 -9.09 7.95
CA SER A 249 -3.57 -7.86 7.56
C SER A 249 -4.51 -6.79 7.01
N ASN A 250 -5.51 -7.17 6.21
CA ASN A 250 -6.48 -6.22 5.67
C ASN A 250 -7.50 -5.78 6.73
N LEU A 251 -7.94 -6.67 7.62
CA LEU A 251 -8.76 -6.31 8.78
C LEU A 251 -8.03 -5.30 9.66
N PHE A 252 -6.77 -5.55 9.99
CA PHE A 252 -5.96 -4.60 10.76
C PHE A 252 -5.89 -3.21 10.09
N ARG A 253 -5.83 -3.17 8.77
CA ARG A 253 -5.75 -1.93 8.01
C ARG A 253 -7.08 -1.19 7.90
N THR A 254 -8.21 -1.89 7.91
CA THR A 254 -9.53 -1.32 7.62
C THR A 254 -10.44 -1.21 8.84
N SER A 255 -10.11 -1.86 9.97
CA SER A 255 -10.96 -1.89 11.18
C SER A 255 -11.31 -0.49 11.70
N ASP A 256 -10.36 0.44 11.71
CA ASP A 256 -10.58 1.82 12.10
C ASP A 256 -11.71 2.46 11.27
N THR A 257 -11.69 2.26 9.94
CA THR A 257 -12.71 2.79 9.02
C THR A 257 -14.11 2.25 9.35
N PHE A 258 -14.21 0.97 9.71
CA PHE A 258 -15.49 0.36 10.12
C PHE A 258 -16.00 0.96 11.44
N ILE A 259 -15.12 1.03 12.45
CA ILE A 259 -15.49 1.56 13.77
C ILE A 259 -15.93 3.02 13.65
N ILE A 260 -15.18 3.84 12.89
CA ILE A 260 -15.53 5.25 12.66
C ILE A 260 -16.89 5.37 11.96
N ASN A 261 -17.14 4.59 10.92
CA ASN A 261 -18.40 4.67 10.17
C ASN A 261 -19.61 4.32 11.03
N PHE A 262 -19.49 3.27 11.86
CA PHE A 262 -20.63 2.78 12.65
C PHE A 262 -20.83 3.52 13.97
N VAL A 263 -19.77 4.07 14.57
CA VAL A 263 -19.84 4.70 15.89
C VAL A 263 -19.91 6.21 15.80
N LEU A 264 -19.23 6.80 14.85
CA LEU A 264 -19.23 8.26 14.65
C LEU A 264 -20.11 8.65 13.44
N ASN A 265 -19.47 8.96 12.30
CA ASN A 265 -20.18 9.36 11.08
C ASN A 265 -19.27 9.25 9.85
N LYS A 266 -19.88 9.42 8.66
CA LYS A 266 -19.21 9.35 7.35
C LYS A 266 -18.16 10.44 7.16
N GLN A 267 -18.42 11.63 7.70
CA GLN A 267 -17.48 12.77 7.61
C GLN A 267 -16.20 12.45 8.39
N ALA A 268 -16.32 11.84 9.57
CA ALA A 268 -15.19 11.38 10.36
C ALA A 268 -14.35 10.34 9.59
N VAL A 269 -14.98 9.44 8.82
CA VAL A 269 -14.28 8.49 7.93
C VAL A 269 -13.41 9.21 6.92
N ALA A 270 -13.95 10.24 6.25
CA ALA A 270 -13.20 11.01 5.26
C ALA A 270 -12.02 11.76 5.88
N ILE A 271 -12.24 12.41 7.03
CA ILE A 271 -11.22 13.16 7.77
C ILE A 271 -10.07 12.24 8.22
N TYR A 272 -10.41 11.10 8.82
CA TYR A 272 -9.45 10.11 9.29
C TYR A 272 -8.64 9.50 8.14
N ASN A 273 -9.33 9.12 7.05
CA ASN A 273 -8.71 8.50 5.88
C ASN A 273 -7.77 9.47 5.14
N LEU A 274 -8.06 10.78 5.14
CA LEU A 274 -7.14 11.77 4.57
C LEU A 274 -5.79 11.75 5.32
N GLY A 275 -5.81 11.69 6.65
CA GLY A 275 -4.60 11.51 7.47
C GLY A 275 -3.86 10.20 7.15
N GLN A 276 -4.59 9.08 7.05
CA GLN A 276 -4.02 7.79 6.66
C GLN A 276 -3.40 7.80 5.25
N THR A 277 -4.04 8.47 4.29
CA THR A 277 -3.53 8.59 2.92
C THR A 277 -2.17 9.28 2.90
N LEU A 278 -2.00 10.32 3.68
CA LEU A 278 -0.72 11.03 3.83
C LEU A 278 0.38 10.15 4.45
N MET A 279 0.02 9.20 5.31
CA MET A 279 0.98 8.24 5.88
C MET A 279 1.63 7.33 4.83
N GLN A 280 1.06 7.20 3.62
CA GLN A 280 1.72 6.50 2.52
C GLN A 280 3.08 7.12 2.15
N LEU A 281 3.26 8.44 2.38
CA LEU A 281 4.55 9.11 2.16
C LEU A 281 5.63 8.58 3.11
N VAL A 282 5.26 8.20 4.34
CA VAL A 282 6.17 7.59 5.32
C VAL A 282 6.45 6.11 4.95
N GLU A 283 5.49 5.43 4.35
CA GLU A 283 5.67 4.04 3.93
C GLU A 283 6.65 3.88 2.76
N ILE A 284 6.82 4.88 1.89
CA ILE A 284 7.75 4.79 0.74
C ILE A 284 9.18 4.51 1.18
N PRO A 285 9.81 5.33 2.04
CA PRO A 285 11.15 5.02 2.56
C PRO A 285 11.18 3.70 3.33
N LEU A 286 10.14 3.39 4.10
CA LEU A 286 10.05 2.14 4.86
C LEU A 286 10.14 0.90 3.94
N ARG A 287 9.38 0.91 2.83
CA ARG A 287 9.38 -0.17 1.83
C ARG A 287 10.72 -0.26 1.09
N SER A 288 11.34 0.88 0.78
CA SER A 288 12.63 0.94 0.11
C SER A 288 13.74 0.33 0.98
N PHE A 289 13.80 0.74 2.25
CA PHE A 289 14.77 0.18 3.22
C PHE A 289 14.50 -1.31 3.49
N ALA A 290 13.25 -1.75 3.53
CA ALA A 290 12.90 -3.16 3.68
C ALA A 290 13.37 -4.00 2.48
N ALA A 291 13.22 -3.49 1.26
CA ALA A 291 13.64 -4.18 0.04
C ALA A 291 15.16 -4.37 -0.03
N THR A 292 15.94 -3.42 0.48
CA THR A 292 17.42 -3.52 0.54
C THR A 292 17.90 -4.26 1.77
N GLY A 293 17.21 -4.13 2.89
CA GLY A 293 17.60 -4.77 4.16
C GLY A 293 17.34 -6.27 4.20
N MET A 294 16.30 -6.75 3.53
CA MET A 294 15.95 -8.17 3.53
C MET A 294 17.05 -9.08 2.95
N PRO A 295 17.66 -8.78 1.77
CA PRO A 295 18.80 -9.57 1.26
C PRO A 295 20.01 -9.56 2.19
N GLU A 296 20.34 -8.42 2.80
CA GLU A 296 21.47 -8.34 3.73
C GLU A 296 21.22 -9.13 5.02
N LEU A 297 20.00 -9.09 5.56
CA LEU A 297 19.59 -9.91 6.69
C LEU A 297 19.71 -11.41 6.37
N SER A 298 19.23 -11.80 5.18
CA SER A 298 19.30 -13.18 4.71
C SER A 298 20.74 -13.65 4.52
N ALA A 299 21.61 -12.82 3.95
CA ALA A 299 23.03 -13.12 3.79
C ALA A 299 23.73 -13.31 5.16
N ALA A 300 23.43 -12.42 6.12
CA ALA A 300 23.97 -12.54 7.48
C ALA A 300 23.48 -13.84 8.19
N TYR A 301 22.21 -14.19 7.97
CA TYR A 301 21.65 -15.44 8.51
C TYR A 301 22.31 -16.68 7.92
N ASN A 302 22.50 -16.73 6.59
CA ASN A 302 23.15 -17.85 5.90
C ASN A 302 24.62 -18.04 6.32
N GLN A 303 25.28 -17.00 6.83
CA GLN A 303 26.62 -17.06 7.43
C GLN A 303 26.61 -17.60 8.87
N ASN A 304 25.47 -18.02 9.41
CA ASN A 304 25.26 -18.48 10.78
C ASN A 304 25.75 -17.50 11.87
N ASN A 305 25.81 -16.22 11.55
CA ASN A 305 26.27 -15.19 12.49
C ASN A 305 25.11 -14.39 13.07
N ARG A 306 24.60 -14.85 14.22
CA ARG A 306 23.46 -14.21 14.92
C ARG A 306 23.73 -12.75 15.28
N ALA A 307 24.97 -12.41 15.68
CA ALA A 307 25.35 -11.06 16.02
C ALA A 307 25.27 -10.12 14.80
N THR A 308 25.72 -10.58 13.63
CA THR A 308 25.64 -9.85 12.36
C THR A 308 24.18 -9.64 11.93
N VAL A 309 23.30 -10.63 12.08
CA VAL A 309 21.86 -10.49 11.78
C VAL A 309 21.26 -9.37 12.62
N ILE A 310 21.47 -9.40 13.95
CA ILE A 310 20.95 -8.36 14.84
C ILE A 310 21.64 -7.01 14.59
N GLY A 311 22.93 -7.01 14.27
CA GLY A 311 23.68 -5.80 13.88
C GLY A 311 23.11 -5.13 12.63
N THR A 312 22.81 -5.91 11.59
CA THR A 312 22.17 -5.45 10.35
C THR A 312 20.77 -4.91 10.63
N MET A 313 19.95 -5.65 11.39
CA MET A 313 18.62 -5.20 11.80
C MET A 313 18.69 -3.85 12.53
N LYS A 314 19.58 -3.70 13.55
CA LYS A 314 19.76 -2.44 14.26
C LYS A 314 20.18 -1.29 13.35
N ARG A 315 21.08 -1.55 12.41
CA ARG A 315 21.53 -0.57 11.44
C ARG A 315 20.37 -0.04 10.61
N TYR A 316 19.60 -0.91 9.97
CA TYR A 316 18.47 -0.51 9.14
C TYR A 316 17.36 0.19 9.94
N THR A 317 16.94 -0.42 11.05
CA THR A 317 15.90 0.15 11.92
C THR A 317 16.32 1.53 12.44
N GLY A 318 17.50 1.63 13.04
CA GLY A 318 17.99 2.85 13.67
C GLY A 318 18.23 3.97 12.64
N THR A 319 18.85 3.63 11.49
CA THR A 319 19.12 4.62 10.43
C THR A 319 17.82 5.21 9.91
N LEU A 320 16.81 4.36 9.60
CA LEU A 320 15.54 4.84 9.11
C LEU A 320 14.78 5.68 10.15
N THR A 321 14.79 5.26 11.42
CA THR A 321 14.16 6.05 12.49
C THR A 321 14.81 7.42 12.63
N VAL A 322 16.14 7.51 12.61
CA VAL A 322 16.84 8.81 12.72
C VAL A 322 16.58 9.71 11.50
N ILE A 323 16.46 9.14 10.30
CA ILE A 323 16.06 9.90 9.09
C ILE A 323 14.61 10.39 9.20
N LEU A 324 13.71 9.59 9.79
CA LEU A 324 12.31 9.96 9.95
C LEU A 324 12.10 11.07 10.99
N ILE A 325 12.96 11.21 12.01
CA ILE A 325 12.80 12.24 13.05
C ILE A 325 12.63 13.66 12.45
N PRO A 326 13.58 14.18 11.65
CA PRO A 326 13.41 15.50 11.06
C PRO A 326 12.21 15.58 10.11
N ALA A 327 11.90 14.50 9.37
CA ALA A 327 10.73 14.45 8.49
C ALA A 327 9.42 14.52 9.29
N VAL A 328 9.33 13.83 10.43
CA VAL A 328 8.19 13.88 11.34
C VAL A 328 8.03 15.27 11.95
N ILE A 329 9.12 15.88 12.42
CA ILE A 329 9.10 17.23 13.00
C ILE A 329 8.58 18.23 11.95
N LEU A 330 9.14 18.22 10.74
CA LEU A 330 8.68 19.09 9.65
C LEU A 330 7.23 18.77 9.26
N GLY A 331 6.87 17.49 9.16
CA GLY A 331 5.51 17.05 8.87
C GLY A 331 4.50 17.52 9.93
N CYS A 332 4.86 17.50 11.22
CA CYS A 332 4.00 18.01 12.30
C CYS A 332 3.84 19.53 12.24
N ILE A 333 4.92 20.27 11.93
CA ILE A 333 4.87 21.74 11.81
C ILE A 333 3.99 22.14 10.61
N PHE A 334 4.19 21.50 9.48
CA PHE A 334 3.52 21.83 8.22
C PHE A 334 2.31 20.92 7.91
N ALA A 335 1.73 20.22 8.88
CA ALA A 335 0.65 19.25 8.67
C ALA A 335 -0.57 19.84 7.95
N ASP A 336 -0.88 21.09 8.18
CA ASP A 336 -2.02 21.76 7.55
C ASP A 336 -1.84 21.93 6.04
N LEU A 337 -0.61 22.10 5.56
CA LEU A 337 -0.31 22.31 4.15
C LEU A 337 -0.70 21.10 3.27
N PRO A 338 -0.23 19.86 3.53
CA PRO A 338 -0.64 18.70 2.74
C PRO A 338 -2.13 18.38 2.90
N ILE A 339 -2.74 18.64 4.06
CA ILE A 339 -4.20 18.51 4.24
C ILE A 339 -4.94 19.48 3.33
N TYR A 340 -4.51 20.76 3.27
CA TYR A 340 -5.08 21.74 2.37
C TYR A 340 -4.88 21.38 0.89
N ILE A 341 -3.69 20.93 0.51
CA ILE A 341 -3.38 20.54 -0.89
C ILE A 341 -4.24 19.36 -1.33
N ILE A 342 -4.42 18.35 -0.48
CA ILE A 342 -5.15 17.13 -0.86
C ILE A 342 -6.66 17.28 -0.61
N GLY A 343 -7.06 17.87 0.51
CA GLY A 343 -8.46 17.93 0.92
C GLY A 343 -9.19 19.23 0.49
N GLY A 344 -8.43 20.30 0.22
CA GLY A 344 -8.97 21.62 -0.07
C GLY A 344 -9.49 22.36 1.18
N ASN A 345 -10.16 23.50 0.95
CA ASN A 345 -10.67 24.37 2.01
C ASN A 345 -11.61 23.67 3.00
N LYS A 346 -12.40 22.69 2.56
CA LYS A 346 -13.38 22.00 3.42
C LYS A 346 -12.76 21.07 4.45
N TYR A 347 -11.49 20.67 4.27
CA TYR A 347 -10.74 19.92 5.26
C TYR A 347 -9.84 20.83 6.10
N ALA A 348 -9.58 22.07 5.65
CA ALA A 348 -8.89 23.07 6.44
C ALA A 348 -9.73 23.43 7.67
N GLY A 349 -9.11 23.40 8.85
CA GLY A 349 -9.81 23.64 10.13
C GLY A 349 -10.58 22.42 10.67
N THR A 350 -10.58 21.28 9.97
CA THR A 350 -11.05 20.01 10.54
C THR A 350 -9.93 19.33 11.34
N ASP A 351 -10.29 18.25 12.04
CA ASP A 351 -9.32 17.46 12.82
C ASP A 351 -8.30 16.68 11.97
N ALA A 352 -8.39 16.71 10.63
CA ALA A 352 -7.52 15.97 9.73
C ALA A 352 -6.02 16.24 9.95
N ALA A 353 -5.64 17.50 10.14
CA ALA A 353 -4.26 17.89 10.39
C ALA A 353 -3.74 17.35 11.73
N ASN A 354 -4.58 17.38 12.78
CA ASN A 354 -4.21 16.90 14.09
C ASN A 354 -4.13 15.35 14.12
N VAL A 355 -5.06 14.67 13.45
CA VAL A 355 -4.99 13.22 13.25
C VAL A 355 -3.71 12.83 12.51
N PHE A 356 -3.35 13.57 11.48
CA PHE A 356 -2.09 13.34 10.75
C PHE A 356 -0.85 13.60 11.62
N ARG A 357 -0.85 14.63 12.47
CA ARG A 357 0.21 14.87 13.47
C ARG A 357 0.38 13.69 14.43
N LEU A 358 -0.74 13.14 14.92
CA LEU A 358 -0.71 11.96 15.78
C LEU A 358 -0.08 10.76 15.04
N PHE A 359 -0.52 10.47 13.82
CA PHE A 359 0.06 9.38 13.02
C PHE A 359 1.54 9.56 12.78
N LEU A 360 2.00 10.77 12.45
CA LEU A 360 3.42 11.07 12.27
C LEU A 360 4.24 10.78 13.53
N THR A 361 3.70 11.12 14.71
CA THR A 361 4.37 10.83 15.98
C THR A 361 4.58 9.33 16.17
N PHE A 362 3.57 8.53 15.85
CA PHE A 362 3.63 7.06 15.98
C PHE A 362 4.45 6.40 14.86
N ALA A 363 4.61 7.07 13.73
CA ALA A 363 5.41 6.59 12.60
C ALA A 363 6.88 6.31 12.97
N LEU A 364 7.40 6.93 14.03
CA LEU A 364 8.74 6.64 14.54
C LEU A 364 8.91 5.21 15.07
N LEU A 365 7.81 4.51 15.36
CA LEU A 365 7.80 3.10 15.75
C LEU A 365 7.77 2.13 14.55
N TYR A 366 7.33 2.60 13.38
CA TYR A 366 7.17 1.74 12.21
C TYR A 366 8.45 1.07 11.71
N PRO A 367 9.64 1.73 11.73
CA PRO A 367 10.88 1.04 11.39
C PRO A 367 11.18 -0.16 12.29
N ALA A 368 10.92 -0.03 13.60
CA ALA A 368 11.13 -1.13 14.55
C ALA A 368 10.14 -2.27 14.27
N ASP A 369 8.85 -1.99 14.14
CA ASP A 369 7.86 -3.01 13.82
C ASP A 369 8.19 -3.75 12.52
N ARG A 370 8.53 -3.00 11.46
CA ARG A 370 8.82 -3.55 10.13
C ARG A 370 10.07 -4.42 10.11
N PHE A 371 11.18 -3.95 10.67
CA PHE A 371 12.45 -4.68 10.62
C PHE A 371 12.50 -5.84 11.63
N PHE A 372 11.80 -5.73 12.76
CA PHE A 372 11.65 -6.87 13.66
C PHE A 372 10.86 -7.99 13.00
N ALA A 373 9.76 -7.67 12.30
CA ALA A 373 8.99 -8.63 11.52
C ALA A 373 9.84 -9.28 10.42
N LEU A 374 10.54 -8.48 9.60
CA LEU A 374 11.43 -8.99 8.54
C LEU A 374 12.52 -9.92 9.10
N THR A 375 13.11 -9.55 10.23
CA THR A 375 14.17 -10.37 10.85
C THR A 375 13.60 -11.68 11.37
N LEU A 376 12.40 -11.69 11.95
CA LEU A 376 11.71 -12.91 12.37
C LEU A 376 11.43 -13.86 11.18
N ASP A 377 11.04 -13.31 10.04
CA ASP A 377 10.82 -14.10 8.83
C ASP A 377 12.14 -14.71 8.31
N VAL A 378 13.22 -13.93 8.29
CA VAL A 378 14.56 -14.37 7.85
C VAL A 378 15.12 -15.48 8.76
N ILE A 379 14.95 -15.39 10.09
CA ILE A 379 15.43 -16.42 11.04
C ILE A 379 14.47 -17.62 11.16
N HIS A 380 13.54 -17.79 10.20
CA HIS A 380 12.59 -18.89 10.14
C HIS A 380 11.60 -18.98 11.32
N HIS A 381 11.22 -17.84 11.90
CA HIS A 381 10.17 -17.72 12.91
C HIS A 381 8.88 -17.02 12.43
N PRO A 382 8.32 -17.34 11.23
CA PRO A 382 7.15 -16.66 10.67
C PRO A 382 5.88 -16.86 11.54
N LYS A 383 5.81 -17.96 12.31
CA LYS A 383 4.72 -18.19 13.27
C LYS A 383 4.62 -17.07 14.32
N VAL A 384 5.77 -16.61 14.82
CA VAL A 384 5.80 -15.49 15.80
C VAL A 384 5.26 -14.22 15.16
N ASN A 385 5.65 -13.94 13.91
CA ASN A 385 5.16 -12.78 13.16
C ASN A 385 3.64 -12.86 12.92
N PHE A 386 3.12 -14.04 12.56
CA PHE A 386 1.68 -14.28 12.42
C PHE A 386 0.91 -13.98 13.72
N TYR A 387 1.32 -14.57 14.86
CA TYR A 387 0.68 -14.33 16.15
C TYR A 387 0.80 -12.87 16.57
N LYS A 388 1.95 -12.21 16.29
CA LYS A 388 2.13 -10.79 16.54
C LYS A 388 1.05 -9.97 15.85
N VAL A 389 0.84 -10.17 14.53
CA VAL A 389 -0.16 -9.41 13.76
C VAL A 389 -1.59 -9.72 14.23
N LEU A 390 -1.88 -10.97 14.61
CA LEU A 390 -3.17 -11.35 15.17
C LEU A 390 -3.45 -10.62 16.51
N VAL A 391 -2.47 -10.58 17.41
CA VAL A 391 -2.60 -9.85 18.69
C VAL A 391 -2.74 -8.35 18.44
N MET A 392 -1.98 -7.80 17.46
CA MET A 392 -2.12 -6.41 17.06
C MET A 392 -3.53 -6.09 16.55
N LEU A 393 -4.14 -6.98 15.74
CA LEU A 393 -5.50 -6.79 15.24
C LEU A 393 -6.52 -6.76 16.40
N VAL A 394 -6.44 -7.73 17.30
CA VAL A 394 -7.34 -7.78 18.47
C VAL A 394 -7.18 -6.52 19.32
N ALA A 395 -5.93 -6.13 19.58
CA ALA A 395 -5.64 -4.90 20.33
C ALA A 395 -6.17 -3.67 19.58
N ASN A 396 -6.01 -3.58 18.26
CA ASN A 396 -6.53 -2.45 17.46
C ASN A 396 -8.04 -2.30 17.66
N VAL A 397 -8.80 -3.36 17.42
CA VAL A 397 -10.26 -3.32 17.56
C VAL A 397 -10.71 -2.95 18.99
N VAL A 398 -10.04 -3.52 20.00
CA VAL A 398 -10.36 -3.24 21.41
C VAL A 398 -10.04 -1.80 21.79
N PHE A 399 -8.84 -1.32 21.46
CA PHE A 399 -8.42 0.04 21.81
C PHE A 399 -9.14 1.10 20.97
N ASP A 400 -9.47 0.84 19.70
CA ASP A 400 -10.29 1.74 18.89
C ASP A 400 -11.68 1.89 19.46
N TRP A 401 -12.31 0.76 19.84
CA TRP A 401 -13.62 0.78 20.49
C TRP A 401 -13.58 1.55 21.81
N LEU A 402 -12.60 1.27 22.67
CA LEU A 402 -12.41 1.99 23.93
C LEU A 402 -12.11 3.48 23.67
N GLY A 403 -11.25 3.79 22.72
CA GLY A 403 -10.88 5.15 22.38
C GLY A 403 -12.08 5.98 21.91
N VAL A 404 -12.89 5.43 21.00
CA VAL A 404 -14.06 6.14 20.50
C VAL A 404 -15.16 6.26 21.57
N THR A 405 -15.37 5.27 22.42
CA THR A 405 -16.38 5.32 23.48
C THR A 405 -16.01 6.28 24.61
N LEU A 406 -14.71 6.40 24.94
CA LEU A 406 -14.22 7.29 25.99
C LEU A 406 -14.12 8.75 25.54
N LEU A 407 -13.68 9.00 24.30
CA LEU A 407 -13.43 10.36 23.80
C LEU A 407 -14.54 10.88 22.87
N GLY A 408 -15.44 10.02 22.37
CA GLY A 408 -16.53 10.41 21.48
C GLY A 408 -16.07 11.05 20.16
N SER A 409 -14.81 10.83 19.77
CA SER A 409 -14.18 11.55 18.64
C SER A 409 -13.17 10.68 17.90
N ILE A 410 -12.79 11.12 16.68
CA ILE A 410 -11.74 10.46 15.87
C ILE A 410 -10.37 10.44 16.55
N TYR A 411 -10.12 11.36 17.49
CA TYR A 411 -8.89 11.37 18.29
C TYR A 411 -8.75 10.11 19.13
N GLY A 412 -9.88 9.56 19.63
CA GLY A 412 -9.88 8.32 20.39
C GLY A 412 -9.28 7.18 19.59
N ILE A 413 -9.69 7.03 18.33
CA ILE A 413 -9.19 6.00 17.43
C ILE A 413 -7.74 6.30 17.01
N ALA A 414 -7.43 7.55 16.67
CA ALA A 414 -6.06 7.93 16.27
C ALA A 414 -5.04 7.66 17.39
N ILE A 415 -5.39 7.93 18.65
CA ILE A 415 -4.53 7.62 19.81
C ILE A 415 -4.49 6.10 20.05
N ALA A 416 -5.61 5.43 19.89
CA ALA A 416 -5.72 3.97 20.08
C ALA A 416 -4.76 3.20 19.17
N THR A 417 -4.54 3.66 17.95
CA THR A 417 -3.64 3.04 16.95
C THR A 417 -2.19 2.87 17.44
N VAL A 418 -1.75 3.65 18.46
CA VAL A 418 -0.39 3.49 19.01
C VAL A 418 -0.20 2.17 19.77
N PHE A 419 -1.24 1.70 20.47
CA PHE A 419 -1.14 0.52 21.33
C PHE A 419 -0.84 -0.76 20.56
N PRO A 420 -1.54 -1.11 19.46
CA PRO A 420 -1.17 -2.23 18.60
C PRO A 420 0.27 -2.20 18.13
N VAL A 421 0.78 -1.01 17.73
CA VAL A 421 2.15 -0.85 17.26
C VAL A 421 3.16 -1.10 18.39
N ILE A 422 2.92 -0.56 19.59
CA ILE A 422 3.76 -0.81 20.77
C ILE A 422 3.76 -2.31 21.11
N ILE A 423 2.60 -2.96 21.10
CA ILE A 423 2.47 -4.40 21.33
C ILE A 423 3.27 -5.19 20.27
N GLY A 424 3.14 -4.83 18.99
CA GLY A 424 3.87 -5.47 17.90
C GLY A 424 5.38 -5.34 18.06
N VAL A 425 5.87 -4.14 18.35
CA VAL A 425 7.30 -3.87 18.62
C VAL A 425 7.78 -4.66 19.84
N THR A 426 6.98 -4.71 20.91
CA THR A 426 7.34 -5.43 22.14
C THR A 426 7.44 -6.94 21.93
N ILE A 427 6.47 -7.54 21.22
CA ILE A 427 6.50 -8.97 20.86
C ILE A 427 7.72 -9.28 19.98
N GLY A 428 7.93 -8.46 18.94
CA GLY A 428 9.08 -8.60 18.04
C GLY A 428 10.41 -8.48 18.78
N TYR A 429 10.55 -7.47 19.63
CA TYR A 429 11.73 -7.25 20.47
C TYR A 429 12.03 -8.45 21.38
N ARG A 430 11.02 -8.94 22.14
CA ARG A 430 11.19 -10.10 23.03
C ARG A 430 11.59 -11.36 22.27
N ALA A 431 11.00 -11.59 21.11
CA ALA A 431 11.33 -12.75 20.28
C ALA A 431 12.75 -12.68 19.74
N LEU A 432 13.19 -11.51 19.26
CA LEU A 432 14.57 -11.31 18.78
C LEU A 432 15.61 -11.33 19.88
N CYS A 433 15.29 -10.84 21.09
CA CYS A 433 16.18 -10.96 22.25
C CYS A 433 16.43 -12.42 22.66
N LYS A 434 15.47 -13.32 22.44
CA LYS A 434 15.69 -14.78 22.65
C LYS A 434 16.65 -15.37 21.59
N TYR A 435 16.65 -14.82 20.37
CA TYR A 435 17.57 -15.26 19.32
C TYR A 435 19.00 -14.75 19.57
N HIS A 436 19.16 -13.47 19.90
CA HIS A 436 20.43 -12.85 20.30
C HIS A 436 20.14 -11.56 21.10
N PRO A 437 20.62 -11.46 22.36
CA PRO A 437 20.33 -10.35 23.26
C PRO A 437 20.81 -9.00 22.72
N PHE A 438 19.97 -7.97 22.83
CA PHE A 438 20.33 -6.59 22.55
C PHE A 438 19.44 -5.62 23.33
N THR A 439 19.88 -4.37 23.48
CA THR A 439 19.07 -3.31 24.10
C THR A 439 18.43 -2.44 23.03
N ILE A 440 17.19 -1.99 23.31
CA ILE A 440 16.45 -1.16 22.35
C ILE A 440 17.18 0.17 22.06
N GLY A 441 17.85 0.75 23.06
CA GLY A 441 18.66 1.96 22.89
C GLY A 441 19.84 1.77 21.92
N SER A 442 20.40 0.56 21.86
CA SER A 442 21.51 0.24 20.95
C SER A 442 21.09 0.30 19.46
N VAL A 443 19.78 0.15 19.16
CA VAL A 443 19.23 0.28 17.80
C VAL A 443 19.41 1.72 17.31
N TYR A 444 18.98 2.68 18.11
CA TYR A 444 19.05 4.11 17.76
C TYR A 444 20.47 4.64 17.72
N ILE A 445 21.33 4.20 18.68
CA ILE A 445 22.76 4.55 18.70
C ILE A 445 23.45 4.04 17.44
N THR A 446 23.15 2.81 17.00
CA THR A 446 23.72 2.24 15.77
C THR A 446 23.28 3.03 14.55
N GLY A 447 22.00 3.40 14.46
CA GLY A 447 21.47 4.23 13.38
C GLY A 447 22.11 5.61 13.30
N TYR A 448 22.24 6.29 14.44
CA TYR A 448 22.92 7.59 14.52
C TYR A 448 24.38 7.51 14.07
N ARG A 449 25.13 6.48 14.53
CA ARG A 449 26.52 6.24 14.07
C ARG A 449 26.59 6.02 12.57
N GLN A 450 25.66 5.27 11.99
CA GLN A 450 25.60 5.02 10.55
C GLN A 450 25.39 6.32 9.75
N ILE A 451 24.46 7.17 10.17
CA ILE A 451 24.21 8.47 9.54
C ILE A 451 25.43 9.38 9.65
N ARG A 452 26.09 9.41 10.83
CA ARG A 452 27.33 10.18 11.01
C ARG A 452 28.43 9.71 10.04
N ILE A 453 28.54 8.40 9.78
CA ILE A 453 29.48 7.85 8.79
C ILE A 453 29.12 8.34 7.38
N TRP A 454 27.87 8.33 7.00
CA TRP A 454 27.43 8.82 5.67
C TRP A 454 27.64 10.33 5.48
N LEU A 455 27.46 11.11 6.52
CA LEU A 455 27.63 12.56 6.47
C LEU A 455 29.09 13.01 6.60
N LYS A 456 29.97 12.19 7.18
CA LYS A 456 31.39 12.53 7.40
C LYS A 456 32.13 13.03 6.15
N PRO A 457 31.97 12.43 4.93
CA PRO A 457 32.61 12.93 3.71
C PRO A 457 32.17 14.36 3.33
N TYR A 458 30.90 14.69 3.56
CA TYR A 458 30.35 16.00 3.21
C TYR A 458 30.82 17.13 4.16
N PHE A 459 31.10 16.78 5.43
CA PHE A 459 31.62 17.76 6.38
C PHE A 459 33.15 17.92 6.32
N ASN A 460 33.88 16.89 5.91
CA ASN A 460 35.35 16.97 5.75
C ASN A 460 35.78 17.67 4.45
N ASN A 461 34.92 17.78 3.44
CA ASN A 461 35.22 18.42 2.17
C ASN A 461 35.00 19.95 2.15
N LYS A 462 35.02 20.63 3.29
CA LYS A 462 34.95 22.11 3.32
C LYS A 462 36.08 22.81 2.55
N THR A 463 37.18 22.12 2.24
CA THR A 463 38.29 22.65 1.47
C THR A 463 38.13 22.53 -0.06
N THR A 464 37.36 21.56 -0.54
CA THR A 464 37.17 21.35 -1.99
C THR A 464 36.02 22.20 -2.58
N ASN A 465 34.98 22.48 -1.79
CA ASN A 465 33.86 23.32 -2.26
C ASN A 465 34.18 24.80 -2.39
N ARG A 466 35.20 25.32 -1.73
CA ARG A 466 35.69 26.70 -1.96
C ARG A 466 36.34 26.88 -3.33
N LYS A 467 36.97 25.85 -3.88
CA LYS A 467 37.59 25.89 -5.22
C LYS A 467 36.56 25.78 -6.36
N LEU A 468 35.44 25.06 -6.14
CA LEU A 468 34.38 24.95 -7.14
C LEU A 468 33.51 26.22 -7.24
N LEU A 469 33.31 26.94 -6.12
CA LEU A 469 32.61 28.23 -6.12
C LEU A 469 33.46 29.36 -6.71
N PHE A 470 34.79 29.29 -6.63
CA PHE A 470 35.70 30.28 -7.22
C PHE A 470 35.93 30.10 -8.72
N ASN A 471 35.63 28.92 -9.27
CA ASN A 471 35.71 28.65 -10.73
C ASN A 471 34.36 28.82 -11.46
N LEU A 472 33.28 29.21 -10.73
CA LEU A 472 31.95 29.49 -11.28
C LEU A 472 31.56 30.98 -11.17
N LEU A 473 32.43 31.82 -10.61
CA LEU A 473 32.40 33.28 -10.65
C LEU A 473 33.47 33.79 -11.63
#